data_1c4d5afe8ea503a5ea3050a1cd29ca90
#
_entry.id   1c4d5afe8ea503a5ea3050a1cd29ca90
#
_cell.length_a   1.000
_cell.length_b   1.000
_cell.length_c   1.000
_cell.angle_alpha   90.00
_cell.angle_beta   90.00
_cell.angle_gamma   90.00
#
_symmetry.space_group_name_H-M   'P 1'
#
loop_
_entity.id
_entity.type
_entity.pdbx_description
1 polymer ?
#
loop_
_entity_poly.entity_id
_entity_poly.type
_entity_poly.pdbx_seq_one_letter_code
_entity_poly.pdbx_strand_id
1 'polypeptide(L)'
;MKPAEKYRAWKAHRPEKPIFRTILFSMMAVLLAEVILLSTGIGLTNVSGRLNQNAKQIVNMQVRNRASYLQDMLIKAQELTDISTTINNLTQQMLQDGTISLDTMDQSSEAADPLMEAAAPYLVSALRARPVTGIFLVINTHDLAEKEVGSPMPSVYLRDLDPDARPSERKADLMLERSSAAVVKKLGITTDKSWSTALNYRGLTSGGFVCTVFQTAWEDDEKLDAADYGRWLTQAYKLTGDERTAIAYSQPLILPDGTVYGVIGVEILTSYLETKMPYQELQDGGQGTYLLVSTTSGLSAPELFLTLTAGDGLDANVIDAGVEKITCRQTDGERWLTLNDETGYAAVQNLDLYSRNAPFSNEKWLLVGTVRSSILFRFARTV
;
A
#
# COMPACT_ATOMS: atom_id res chain seq x y z
N MET A 1 -81.51 -52.84 28.16
CA MET A 1 -80.09 -52.73 28.70
C MET A 1 -79.98 -51.40 29.41
N LYS A 2 -79.66 -51.44 30.71
CA LYS A 2 -79.52 -50.24 31.53
C LYS A 2 -78.26 -49.48 31.16
N PRO A 3 -78.23 -48.14 31.24
CA PRO A 3 -77.05 -47.27 30.80
C PRO A 3 -75.74 -47.74 31.48
N ALA A 4 -75.77 -48.28 32.66
CA ALA A 4 -74.60 -48.77 33.40
C ALA A 4 -73.89 -49.97 32.75
N GLU A 5 -74.64 -50.84 32.02
CA GLU A 5 -74.05 -51.98 31.31
C GLU A 5 -73.33 -51.58 30.01
N LYS A 6 -73.84 -50.56 29.29
CA LYS A 6 -73.17 -49.97 28.12
C LYS A 6 -71.88 -49.30 28.48
N TYR A 7 -71.82 -48.65 29.62
CA TYR A 7 -70.60 -48.01 30.10
C TYR A 7 -69.51 -49.01 30.52
N ARG A 8 -69.90 -50.13 31.13
CA ARG A 8 -68.99 -51.23 31.50
C ARG A 8 -68.46 -51.97 30.28
N ALA A 9 -69.30 -52.21 29.26
CA ALA A 9 -68.87 -52.82 27.99
C ALA A 9 -67.89 -51.89 27.17
N TRP A 10 -68.14 -50.55 27.19
CA TRP A 10 -67.25 -49.61 26.56
C TRP A 10 -65.87 -49.50 27.26
N LYS A 11 -65.85 -49.64 28.61
CA LYS A 11 -64.61 -49.58 29.36
C LYS A 11 -63.77 -50.86 29.21
N ALA A 12 -64.42 -52.02 28.94
CA ALA A 12 -63.75 -53.31 28.72
C ALA A 12 -63.13 -53.46 27.36
N HIS A 13 -63.50 -52.59 26.39
CA HIS A 13 -62.95 -52.57 25.02
C HIS A 13 -61.95 -51.44 24.71
N ARG A 14 -61.38 -50.82 25.76
CA ARG A 14 -60.24 -49.95 25.51
C ARG A 14 -59.02 -50.84 25.15
N PRO A 15 -58.48 -50.71 23.92
CA PRO A 15 -57.27 -51.44 23.63
C PRO A 15 -56.18 -50.96 24.59
N GLU A 16 -55.62 -51.91 25.33
CA GLU A 16 -54.47 -51.67 26.20
C GLU A 16 -53.37 -51.06 25.27
N LYS A 17 -53.00 -49.83 25.57
CA LYS A 17 -51.90 -49.24 24.84
C LYS A 17 -50.67 -50.08 25.13
N PRO A 18 -50.04 -50.71 24.14
CA PRO A 18 -48.91 -51.59 24.39
C PRO A 18 -47.82 -50.72 25.11
N ILE A 19 -47.41 -51.25 26.28
CA ILE A 19 -46.43 -50.61 27.20
C ILE A 19 -45.22 -50.10 26.39
N PHE A 20 -44.83 -50.86 25.37
CA PHE A 20 -43.78 -50.50 24.43
C PHE A 20 -44.00 -49.14 23.72
N ARG A 21 -45.24 -48.84 23.26
CA ARG A 21 -45.57 -47.56 22.67
C ARG A 21 -45.46 -46.41 23.64
N THR A 22 -45.84 -46.58 24.87
CA THR A 22 -45.81 -45.58 25.94
C THR A 22 -44.35 -45.26 26.28
N ILE A 23 -43.52 -46.30 26.42
CA ILE A 23 -42.07 -46.14 26.67
C ILE A 23 -41.39 -45.51 25.48
N LEU A 24 -41.68 -45.93 24.25
CA LEU A 24 -41.07 -45.35 23.02
C LEU A 24 -41.42 -43.87 22.87
N PHE A 25 -42.69 -43.47 23.11
CA PHE A 25 -43.07 -42.06 23.02
C PHE A 25 -42.46 -41.23 24.15
N SER A 26 -42.30 -41.75 25.35
CA SER A 26 -41.63 -41.03 26.44
C SER A 26 -40.12 -40.87 26.17
N MET A 27 -39.44 -41.91 25.67
CA MET A 27 -38.04 -41.83 25.25
C MET A 27 -37.83 -40.84 24.08
N MET A 28 -38.69 -40.89 23.05
CA MET A 28 -38.63 -39.90 21.95
C MET A 28 -38.88 -38.48 22.46
N ALA A 29 -39.79 -38.26 23.37
CA ALA A 29 -40.06 -36.93 23.93
C ALA A 29 -38.88 -36.41 24.75
N VAL A 30 -38.18 -37.28 25.50
CA VAL A 30 -36.95 -36.91 26.24
C VAL A 30 -35.84 -36.60 25.29
N LEU A 31 -35.58 -37.43 24.26
CA LEU A 31 -34.58 -37.17 23.23
C LEU A 31 -34.84 -35.86 22.47
N LEU A 32 -36.09 -35.59 22.13
CA LEU A 32 -36.49 -34.37 21.47
C LEU A 32 -36.28 -33.13 22.36
N ALA A 33 -36.59 -33.27 23.65
CA ALA A 33 -36.32 -32.22 24.64
C ALA A 33 -34.82 -31.98 24.85
N GLU A 34 -33.99 -33.02 24.85
CA GLU A 34 -32.53 -32.91 24.90
C GLU A 34 -31.96 -32.23 23.65
N VAL A 35 -32.43 -32.59 22.47
CA VAL A 35 -32.01 -31.93 21.20
C VAL A 35 -32.42 -30.47 21.20
N ILE A 36 -33.61 -30.12 21.65
CA ILE A 36 -34.07 -28.73 21.78
C ILE A 36 -33.23 -27.97 22.81
N LEU A 37 -32.97 -28.57 23.98
CA LEU A 37 -32.13 -27.96 25.01
C LEU A 37 -30.69 -27.76 24.55
N LEU A 38 -30.09 -28.71 23.84
CA LEU A 38 -28.77 -28.60 23.26
C LEU A 38 -28.75 -27.51 22.17
N SER A 39 -29.72 -27.50 21.28
CA SER A 39 -29.78 -26.48 20.21
C SER A 39 -30.04 -25.07 20.75
N THR A 40 -30.91 -24.92 21.75
CA THR A 40 -31.14 -23.65 22.45
C THR A 40 -29.93 -23.25 23.33
N GLY A 41 -29.31 -24.22 24.00
CA GLY A 41 -28.09 -23.99 24.79
C GLY A 41 -26.92 -23.50 23.97
N ILE A 42 -26.71 -24.07 22.81
CA ILE A 42 -25.67 -23.59 21.84
C ILE A 42 -26.02 -22.20 21.31
N GLY A 43 -27.28 -21.92 20.99
CA GLY A 43 -27.76 -20.61 20.56
C GLY A 43 -27.63 -19.52 21.64
N LEU A 44 -27.89 -19.87 22.91
CA LEU A 44 -27.80 -18.98 24.07
C LEU A 44 -26.35 -18.74 24.55
N THR A 45 -25.38 -19.60 24.22
CA THR A 45 -23.99 -19.47 24.68
C THR A 45 -23.14 -18.50 23.86
N ASN A 46 -23.73 -17.76 22.93
CA ASN A 46 -23.01 -16.75 22.12
C ASN A 46 -21.83 -17.31 21.31
N VAL A 47 -21.88 -18.61 20.96
CA VAL A 47 -20.81 -19.27 20.17
C VAL A 47 -20.59 -18.52 18.87
N SER A 48 -21.65 -18.13 18.16
CA SER A 48 -21.61 -17.34 16.95
C SER A 48 -20.96 -15.97 17.18
N GLY A 49 -21.24 -15.31 18.29
CA GLY A 49 -20.63 -14.04 18.66
C GLY A 49 -19.13 -14.17 18.93
N ARG A 50 -18.71 -15.23 19.63
CA ARG A 50 -17.29 -15.52 19.91
C ARG A 50 -16.53 -15.88 18.65
N LEU A 51 -17.10 -16.70 17.76
CA LEU A 51 -16.48 -17.04 16.48
C LEU A 51 -16.27 -15.79 15.60
N ASN A 52 -17.26 -14.91 15.57
CA ASN A 52 -17.17 -13.65 14.86
C ASN A 52 -16.09 -12.71 15.45
N GLN A 53 -16.02 -12.60 16.78
CA GLN A 53 -14.97 -11.83 17.44
C GLN A 53 -13.58 -12.42 17.15
N ASN A 54 -13.43 -13.74 17.19
CA ASN A 54 -12.17 -14.40 16.86
C ASN A 54 -11.75 -14.13 15.40
N ALA A 55 -12.69 -14.22 14.44
CA ALA A 55 -12.42 -13.91 13.05
C ALA A 55 -11.92 -12.46 12.87
N LYS A 56 -12.57 -11.48 13.52
CA LYS A 56 -12.14 -10.08 13.53
C LYS A 56 -10.75 -9.89 14.16
N GLN A 57 -10.47 -10.60 15.26
CA GLN A 57 -9.15 -10.56 15.90
C GLN A 57 -8.06 -11.10 14.98
N ILE A 58 -8.33 -12.18 14.24
CA ILE A 58 -7.39 -12.73 13.26
C ILE A 58 -7.10 -11.69 12.17
N VAL A 59 -8.14 -11.09 11.58
CA VAL A 59 -7.95 -10.03 10.56
C VAL A 59 -7.13 -8.87 11.12
N ASN A 60 -7.45 -8.38 12.34
CA ASN A 60 -6.67 -7.31 12.98
C ASN A 60 -5.19 -7.68 13.19
N MET A 61 -4.93 -8.92 13.60
CA MET A 61 -3.56 -9.41 13.82
C MET A 61 -2.80 -9.50 12.50
N GLN A 62 -3.41 -10.02 11.45
CA GLN A 62 -2.80 -10.12 10.12
C GLN A 62 -2.48 -8.73 9.56
N VAL A 63 -3.43 -7.81 9.63
CA VAL A 63 -3.21 -6.42 9.16
C VAL A 63 -2.11 -5.73 9.95
N ARG A 64 -2.04 -5.94 11.28
CA ARG A 64 -0.95 -5.39 12.10
C ARG A 64 0.41 -5.94 11.69
N ASN A 65 0.53 -7.25 11.53
CA ASN A 65 1.77 -7.89 11.13
C ASN A 65 2.22 -7.40 9.74
N ARG A 66 1.26 -7.32 8.82
CA ARG A 66 1.53 -6.82 7.46
C ARG A 66 1.92 -5.34 7.45
N ALA A 67 1.26 -4.51 8.26
CA ALA A 67 1.59 -3.09 8.40
C ALA A 67 3.02 -2.92 8.93
N SER A 68 3.42 -3.66 9.96
CA SER A 68 4.80 -3.62 10.47
C SER A 68 5.82 -4.00 9.40
N TYR A 69 5.54 -5.07 8.64
CA TYR A 69 6.41 -5.48 7.53
C TYR A 69 6.53 -4.41 6.44
N LEU A 70 5.41 -3.83 6.01
CA LEU A 70 5.41 -2.78 4.99
C LEU A 70 6.07 -1.50 5.49
N GLN A 71 5.84 -1.11 6.74
CA GLN A 71 6.50 0.04 7.34
C GLN A 71 8.01 -0.13 7.34
N ASP A 72 8.52 -1.28 7.80
CA ASP A 72 9.95 -1.58 7.79
C ASP A 72 10.54 -1.58 6.38
N MET A 73 9.80 -2.11 5.40
CA MET A 73 10.20 -2.13 4.00
C MET A 73 10.27 -0.69 3.43
N LEU A 74 9.24 0.13 3.67
CA LEU A 74 9.18 1.51 3.17
C LEU A 74 10.22 2.40 3.86
N ILE A 75 10.47 2.22 5.16
CA ILE A 75 11.54 2.93 5.87
C ILE A 75 12.92 2.58 5.28
N LYS A 76 13.19 1.30 5.02
CA LYS A 76 14.45 0.89 4.35
C LYS A 76 14.57 1.44 2.93
N ALA A 77 13.45 1.58 2.23
CA ALA A 77 13.43 2.17 0.89
C ALA A 77 13.81 3.65 0.91
N GLN A 78 13.34 4.41 1.91
CA GLN A 78 13.59 5.85 2.03
C GLN A 78 14.94 6.23 2.67
N GLU A 79 15.72 5.26 3.14
CA GLU A 79 17.07 5.50 3.66
C GLU A 79 18.05 5.86 2.53
N LEU A 80 18.08 7.13 2.10
CA LEU A 80 18.89 7.62 0.99
C LEU A 80 20.09 8.47 1.44
N THR A 81 20.34 8.63 2.73
CA THR A 81 21.38 9.51 3.27
C THR A 81 22.76 9.21 2.72
N ASP A 82 23.15 7.93 2.63
CA ASP A 82 24.47 7.51 2.15
C ASP A 82 24.67 7.91 0.67
N ILE A 83 23.68 7.64 -0.18
CA ILE A 83 23.76 7.96 -1.58
C ILE A 83 23.67 9.47 -1.83
N SER A 84 22.83 10.20 -1.08
CA SER A 84 22.74 11.65 -1.15
C SER A 84 24.08 12.31 -0.76
N THR A 85 24.69 11.84 0.33
CA THR A 85 26.02 12.31 0.75
C THR A 85 27.08 12.05 -0.31
N THR A 86 27.07 10.89 -0.94
CA THR A 86 28.00 10.56 -2.03
C THR A 86 27.82 11.49 -3.22
N ILE A 87 26.57 11.74 -3.64
CA ILE A 87 26.26 12.65 -4.75
C ILE A 87 26.63 14.10 -4.40
N ASN A 88 26.35 14.56 -3.18
CA ASN A 88 26.73 15.89 -2.71
C ASN A 88 28.26 16.09 -2.76
N ASN A 89 29.05 15.10 -2.32
CA ASN A 89 30.50 15.16 -2.38
C ASN A 89 31.02 15.23 -3.82
N LEU A 90 30.45 14.43 -4.72
CA LEU A 90 30.77 14.49 -6.15
C LEU A 90 30.45 15.86 -6.74
N THR A 91 29.27 16.38 -6.43
CA THR A 91 28.83 17.71 -6.91
C THR A 91 29.75 18.81 -6.41
N GLN A 92 30.10 18.83 -5.13
CA GLN A 92 31.02 19.81 -4.56
C GLN A 92 32.40 19.76 -5.21
N GLN A 93 32.95 18.57 -5.38
CA GLN A 93 34.25 18.42 -6.06
C GLN A 93 34.19 18.97 -7.46
N MET A 94 33.17 18.64 -8.26
CA MET A 94 33.05 19.07 -9.65
C MET A 94 32.75 20.57 -9.78
N LEU A 95 32.08 21.18 -8.80
CA LEU A 95 31.91 22.64 -8.73
C LEU A 95 33.25 23.33 -8.41
N GLN A 96 34.06 22.77 -7.50
CA GLN A 96 35.36 23.34 -7.13
C GLN A 96 36.39 23.29 -8.26
N ASP A 97 36.39 22.20 -9.05
CA ASP A 97 37.31 22.03 -10.17
C ASP A 97 36.77 22.65 -11.49
N GLY A 98 35.55 23.20 -11.48
CA GLY A 98 34.92 23.84 -12.64
C GLY A 98 34.40 22.87 -13.69
N THR A 99 34.29 21.58 -13.39
CA THR A 99 33.75 20.59 -14.33
C THR A 99 32.26 20.79 -14.58
N ILE A 100 31.50 21.25 -13.57
CA ILE A 100 30.07 21.61 -13.66
C ILE A 100 29.83 23.01 -13.09
N SER A 101 28.71 23.61 -13.48
CA SER A 101 28.22 24.89 -12.92
C SER A 101 26.73 24.79 -12.61
N LEU A 102 26.33 25.30 -11.47
CA LEU A 102 24.92 25.36 -11.07
C LEU A 102 24.08 26.17 -12.06
N ASP A 103 24.62 27.23 -12.63
CA ASP A 103 23.90 28.11 -13.56
C ASP A 103 23.49 27.42 -14.87
N THR A 104 24.15 26.32 -15.23
CA THR A 104 23.93 25.63 -16.51
C THR A 104 23.51 24.20 -16.41
N MET A 105 23.72 23.56 -15.23
CA MET A 105 23.62 22.12 -15.08
C MET A 105 22.20 21.57 -15.32
N ASP A 106 21.16 22.36 -15.13
CA ASP A 106 19.77 21.96 -15.39
C ASP A 106 19.22 22.39 -16.76
N GLN A 107 20.05 23.10 -17.57
CA GLN A 107 19.63 23.62 -18.88
C GLN A 107 19.70 22.54 -19.98
N SER A 108 20.63 21.60 -19.87
CA SER A 108 20.77 20.50 -20.83
C SER A 108 21.32 19.23 -20.16
N SER A 109 21.03 18.07 -20.77
CA SER A 109 21.58 16.78 -20.30
C SER A 109 23.11 16.78 -20.41
N GLU A 110 23.70 17.44 -21.46
CA GLU A 110 25.14 17.50 -21.69
C GLU A 110 25.86 18.26 -20.56
N ALA A 111 25.24 19.32 -20.03
CA ALA A 111 25.81 20.09 -18.93
C ALA A 111 25.81 19.30 -17.61
N ALA A 112 24.84 18.41 -17.43
CA ALA A 112 24.74 17.52 -16.27
C ALA A 112 25.53 16.20 -16.41
N ASP A 113 25.95 15.82 -17.62
CA ASP A 113 26.56 14.51 -17.90
C ASP A 113 27.76 14.19 -17.00
N PRO A 114 28.70 15.10 -16.68
CA PRO A 114 29.81 14.74 -15.79
C PRO A 114 29.34 14.20 -14.44
N LEU A 115 28.37 14.89 -13.84
CA LEU A 115 27.78 14.45 -12.55
C LEU A 115 26.97 13.18 -12.72
N MET A 116 26.13 13.08 -13.75
CA MET A 116 25.27 11.92 -14.00
C MET A 116 26.09 10.64 -14.27
N GLU A 117 27.16 10.74 -15.06
CA GLU A 117 28.07 9.61 -15.32
C GLU A 117 28.80 9.15 -14.04
N ALA A 118 29.22 10.10 -13.20
CA ALA A 118 29.91 9.79 -11.95
C ALA A 118 28.94 9.16 -10.91
N ALA A 119 27.70 9.67 -10.83
CA ALA A 119 26.69 9.20 -9.90
C ALA A 119 26.08 7.84 -10.29
N ALA A 120 25.96 7.53 -11.59
CA ALA A 120 25.22 6.38 -12.10
C ALA A 120 25.65 5.02 -11.51
N PRO A 121 26.95 4.69 -11.32
CA PRO A 121 27.35 3.43 -10.67
C PRO A 121 26.91 3.33 -9.22
N TYR A 122 26.86 4.43 -8.48
CA TYR A 122 26.39 4.47 -7.09
C TYR A 122 24.88 4.31 -7.04
N LEU A 123 24.13 4.87 -7.99
CA LEU A 123 22.68 4.63 -8.13
C LEU A 123 22.38 3.16 -8.38
N VAL A 124 23.12 2.48 -9.25
CA VAL A 124 22.98 1.01 -9.46
C VAL A 124 23.22 0.24 -8.17
N SER A 125 24.25 0.59 -7.40
CA SER A 125 24.56 -0.06 -6.14
C SER A 125 23.46 0.20 -5.09
N ALA A 126 22.96 1.44 -5.01
CA ALA A 126 21.90 1.83 -4.10
C ALA A 126 20.56 1.15 -4.43
N LEU A 127 20.22 1.01 -5.71
CA LEU A 127 19.04 0.29 -6.18
C LEU A 127 19.06 -1.17 -5.71
N ARG A 128 20.19 -1.84 -5.88
CA ARG A 128 20.32 -3.26 -5.49
C ARG A 128 20.36 -3.52 -3.99
N ALA A 129 20.70 -2.51 -3.21
CA ALA A 129 20.77 -2.62 -1.75
C ALA A 129 19.43 -2.45 -1.05
N ARG A 130 18.37 -2.05 -1.77
CA ARG A 130 17.09 -1.65 -1.21
C ARG A 130 15.93 -2.48 -1.76
N PRO A 131 14.82 -2.63 -1.02
CA PRO A 131 13.63 -3.33 -1.48
C PRO A 131 12.76 -2.43 -2.38
N VAL A 132 13.33 -1.96 -3.50
CA VAL A 132 12.72 -1.01 -4.42
C VAL A 132 12.87 -1.51 -5.86
N THR A 133 12.02 -1.04 -6.75
CA THR A 133 12.06 -1.38 -8.17
C THR A 133 12.71 -0.31 -9.03
N GLY A 134 13.01 0.86 -8.48
CA GLY A 134 13.68 1.92 -9.21
C GLY A 134 14.37 2.92 -8.31
N ILE A 135 15.31 3.65 -8.89
CA ILE A 135 16.01 4.78 -8.27
C ILE A 135 16.20 5.86 -9.32
N PHE A 136 16.08 7.10 -8.91
CA PHE A 136 16.27 8.24 -9.82
C PHE A 136 17.04 9.38 -9.17
N LEU A 137 17.75 10.10 -10.02
CA LEU A 137 18.40 11.36 -9.74
C LEU A 137 17.92 12.38 -10.79
N VAL A 138 17.45 13.54 -10.34
CA VAL A 138 16.96 14.62 -11.19
C VAL A 138 17.66 15.89 -10.80
N ILE A 139 18.21 16.61 -11.76
CA ILE A 139 18.86 17.89 -11.53
C ILE A 139 17.89 19.02 -11.87
N ASN A 140 17.84 19.98 -10.98
CA ASN A 140 17.20 21.27 -11.16
C ASN A 140 17.85 22.27 -10.21
N THR A 141 18.30 23.39 -10.74
CA THR A 141 19.09 24.39 -10.01
C THR A 141 18.40 25.75 -9.94
N HIS A 142 17.17 25.84 -10.47
CA HIS A 142 16.38 27.07 -10.51
C HIS A 142 14.98 26.83 -9.92
N ASP A 143 14.30 27.91 -9.60
CA ASP A 143 12.94 27.86 -9.09
C ASP A 143 12.02 27.16 -10.10
N LEU A 144 11.31 26.12 -9.63
CA LEU A 144 10.34 25.41 -10.47
C LEU A 144 9.11 26.25 -10.81
N ALA A 145 8.83 27.30 -10.03
CA ALA A 145 7.73 28.22 -10.35
C ALA A 145 7.99 29.03 -11.63
N GLU A 146 9.26 29.27 -11.96
CA GLU A 146 9.68 29.99 -13.16
C GLU A 146 9.97 29.07 -14.35
N LYS A 147 10.00 27.73 -14.12
CA LYS A 147 10.33 26.76 -15.17
C LYS A 147 9.16 26.52 -16.11
N GLU A 148 9.41 26.55 -17.42
CA GLU A 148 8.41 26.29 -18.44
C GLU A 148 7.98 24.82 -18.45
N VAL A 149 6.65 24.57 -18.51
CA VAL A 149 6.09 23.22 -18.61
C VAL A 149 6.54 22.55 -19.92
N GLY A 150 7.04 21.35 -19.82
CA GLY A 150 7.62 20.61 -20.94
C GLY A 150 9.14 20.71 -21.04
N SER A 151 9.77 21.63 -20.28
CA SER A 151 11.23 21.73 -20.23
C SER A 151 11.88 20.43 -19.75
N PRO A 152 13.01 20.03 -20.30
CA PRO A 152 13.75 18.88 -19.85
C PRO A 152 14.37 19.13 -18.47
N MET A 153 14.36 18.10 -17.64
CA MET A 153 15.11 18.01 -16.39
C MET A 153 16.15 16.89 -16.54
N PRO A 154 17.44 17.20 -16.58
CA PRO A 154 18.49 16.19 -16.66
C PRO A 154 18.30 15.14 -15.56
N SER A 155 18.32 13.87 -15.93
CA SER A 155 17.98 12.81 -15.00
C SER A 155 18.65 11.48 -15.33
N VAL A 156 18.88 10.67 -14.31
CA VAL A 156 19.13 9.24 -14.41
C VAL A 156 17.99 8.52 -13.70
N TYR A 157 17.28 7.67 -14.41
CA TYR A 157 16.21 6.86 -13.85
C TYR A 157 16.45 5.40 -14.24
N LEU A 158 16.78 4.61 -13.23
CA LEU A 158 17.07 3.19 -13.31
C LEU A 158 15.92 2.39 -12.75
N ARG A 159 15.61 1.27 -13.36
CA ARG A 159 14.61 0.33 -12.88
C ARG A 159 15.18 -1.09 -12.80
N ASP A 160 14.84 -1.80 -11.74
CA ASP A 160 15.06 -3.23 -11.54
C ASP A 160 13.68 -3.90 -11.55
N LEU A 161 13.40 -4.70 -12.57
CA LEU A 161 12.07 -5.31 -12.76
C LEU A 161 11.85 -6.53 -11.87
N ASP A 162 12.93 -7.09 -11.31
CA ASP A 162 12.89 -8.23 -10.39
C ASP A 162 13.89 -8.04 -9.23
N PRO A 163 13.58 -7.16 -8.25
CA PRO A 163 14.48 -6.90 -7.12
C PRO A 163 14.75 -8.15 -6.25
N ASP A 164 13.89 -9.16 -6.32
CA ASP A 164 14.04 -10.43 -5.59
C ASP A 164 14.86 -11.47 -6.37
N ALA A 165 15.29 -11.17 -7.61
CA ALA A 165 16.13 -12.05 -8.43
C ALA A 165 17.46 -12.37 -7.77
N ARG A 166 18.03 -13.52 -8.14
CA ARG A 166 19.35 -13.92 -7.70
C ARG A 166 20.42 -12.95 -8.20
N PRO A 167 21.54 -12.75 -7.47
CA PRO A 167 22.60 -11.79 -7.86
C PRO A 167 23.13 -11.96 -9.28
N SER A 168 23.19 -13.19 -9.79
CA SER A 168 23.62 -13.50 -11.17
C SER A 168 22.65 -13.01 -12.25
N GLU A 169 21.37 -12.90 -11.92
CA GLU A 169 20.28 -12.53 -12.82
C GLU A 169 19.98 -11.03 -12.78
N ARG A 170 20.32 -10.36 -11.67
CA ARG A 170 19.99 -8.96 -11.41
C ARG A 170 20.45 -7.97 -12.49
N LYS A 171 21.52 -8.27 -13.23
CA LYS A 171 21.99 -7.37 -14.31
C LYS A 171 21.08 -7.40 -15.53
N ALA A 172 20.45 -8.52 -15.80
CA ALA A 172 19.57 -8.67 -16.96
C ALA A 172 18.25 -7.90 -16.78
N ASP A 173 17.84 -7.65 -15.52
CA ASP A 173 16.58 -7.02 -15.17
C ASP A 173 16.69 -5.51 -14.96
N LEU A 174 17.92 -4.94 -15.08
CA LEU A 174 18.13 -3.51 -14.98
C LEU A 174 17.83 -2.82 -16.32
N MET A 175 17.08 -1.73 -16.25
CA MET A 175 16.72 -0.91 -17.40
C MET A 175 16.91 0.57 -17.09
N LEU A 176 17.33 1.32 -18.10
CA LEU A 176 17.36 2.78 -18.07
C LEU A 176 16.06 3.31 -18.67
N GLU A 177 15.32 4.07 -17.85
CA GLU A 177 14.08 4.72 -18.23
C GLU A 177 14.35 6.16 -18.73
N ARG A 178 15.24 6.88 -18.03
CA ARG A 178 15.66 8.22 -18.36
C ARG A 178 17.18 8.35 -18.14
N SER A 179 17.89 8.82 -19.12
CA SER A 179 19.32 9.15 -18.98
C SER A 179 19.86 9.74 -20.26
N SER A 180 20.95 10.48 -20.17
CA SER A 180 21.70 10.87 -21.36
C SER A 180 22.34 9.66 -22.06
N ALA A 181 22.74 9.83 -23.32
CA ALA A 181 23.47 8.81 -24.07
C ALA A 181 24.85 8.48 -23.43
N ALA A 182 25.46 9.44 -22.75
CA ALA A 182 26.72 9.25 -22.03
C ALA A 182 26.56 8.25 -20.88
N VAL A 183 25.51 8.38 -20.08
CA VAL A 183 25.17 7.43 -19.00
C VAL A 183 24.86 6.06 -19.55
N VAL A 184 24.08 5.93 -20.65
CA VAL A 184 23.80 4.63 -21.30
C VAL A 184 25.10 3.94 -21.65
N LYS A 185 26.02 4.67 -22.30
CA LYS A 185 27.35 4.15 -22.69
C LYS A 185 28.18 3.74 -21.48
N LYS A 186 28.15 4.55 -20.41
CA LYS A 186 28.91 4.33 -19.17
C LYS A 186 28.48 3.05 -18.46
N LEU A 187 27.19 2.84 -18.29
CA LEU A 187 26.64 1.71 -17.54
C LEU A 187 26.56 0.44 -18.38
N GLY A 188 26.37 0.52 -19.68
CA GLY A 188 26.12 -0.61 -20.56
C GLY A 188 24.85 -1.38 -20.19
N ILE A 189 23.86 -0.68 -19.63
CA ILE A 189 22.53 -1.21 -19.26
C ILE A 189 21.57 -0.92 -20.41
N THR A 190 20.66 -1.86 -20.67
CA THR A 190 19.63 -1.75 -21.69
C THR A 190 18.68 -0.58 -21.38
N THR A 191 18.31 0.16 -22.42
CA THR A 191 17.26 1.19 -22.31
C THR A 191 15.87 0.56 -22.47
N ASP A 192 14.89 1.08 -21.74
CA ASP A 192 13.48 0.72 -21.95
C ASP A 192 12.96 1.26 -23.29
N LYS A 193 11.88 0.69 -23.81
CA LYS A 193 11.22 1.19 -25.02
C LYS A 193 10.69 2.62 -24.88
N SER A 194 10.38 3.03 -23.66
CA SER A 194 9.90 4.37 -23.31
C SER A 194 11.04 5.34 -22.95
N TRP A 195 12.30 4.94 -23.16
CA TRP A 195 13.46 5.72 -22.80
C TRP A 195 13.46 7.11 -23.45
N SER A 196 13.88 8.09 -22.68
CA SER A 196 14.19 9.44 -23.16
C SER A 196 15.40 10.01 -22.40
N THR A 197 15.99 11.08 -22.95
CA THR A 197 17.23 11.68 -22.43
C THR A 197 17.06 12.42 -21.11
N ALA A 198 15.82 12.79 -20.74
CA ALA A 198 15.50 13.55 -19.54
C ALA A 198 14.05 13.28 -19.08
N LEU A 199 13.73 13.65 -17.86
CA LEU A 199 12.35 13.85 -17.42
C LEU A 199 11.85 15.20 -17.96
N ASN A 200 10.56 15.28 -18.27
CA ASN A 200 9.94 16.55 -18.65
C ASN A 200 9.21 17.14 -17.45
N TYR A 201 9.45 18.41 -17.19
CA TYR A 201 8.73 19.16 -16.18
C TYR A 201 7.24 19.27 -16.53
N ARG A 202 6.34 18.94 -15.60
CA ARG A 202 4.90 18.93 -15.83
C ARG A 202 4.14 20.06 -15.13
N GLY A 203 4.85 20.97 -14.47
CA GLY A 203 4.28 22.02 -13.65
C GLY A 203 4.14 21.62 -12.17
N LEU A 204 4.13 22.61 -11.28
CA LEU A 204 4.03 22.42 -9.83
C LEU A 204 2.72 21.72 -9.41
N THR A 205 1.62 22.08 -10.06
CA THR A 205 0.28 21.55 -9.75
C THR A 205 0.05 20.12 -10.22
N SER A 206 0.95 19.57 -11.04
CA SER A 206 0.82 18.21 -11.56
C SER A 206 1.08 17.13 -10.50
N GLY A 207 1.45 17.51 -9.26
CA GLY A 207 1.69 16.59 -8.16
C GLY A 207 2.85 15.62 -8.38
N GLY A 208 3.81 15.98 -9.25
CA GLY A 208 4.94 15.12 -9.60
C GLY A 208 5.84 14.80 -8.40
N PHE A 209 6.40 13.58 -8.39
CA PHE A 209 7.25 13.08 -7.31
C PHE A 209 8.53 13.90 -7.07
N VAL A 210 8.94 14.75 -8.02
CA VAL A 210 10.12 15.66 -7.92
C VAL A 210 9.72 17.02 -7.37
N CYS A 211 8.61 17.58 -7.87
CA CYS A 211 8.31 19.01 -7.72
C CYS A 211 8.04 19.42 -6.26
N THR A 212 7.24 18.65 -5.54
CA THR A 212 6.82 19.02 -4.19
C THR A 212 8.00 19.10 -3.23
N VAL A 213 8.85 18.09 -3.19
CA VAL A 213 10.00 18.06 -2.27
C VAL A 213 11.05 19.09 -2.62
N PHE A 214 11.29 19.30 -3.92
CA PHE A 214 12.21 20.33 -4.39
C PHE A 214 11.72 21.71 -3.99
N GLN A 215 10.49 22.07 -4.35
CA GLN A 215 9.93 23.40 -4.11
C GLN A 215 9.82 23.71 -2.62
N THR A 216 9.38 22.73 -1.80
CA THR A 216 9.32 22.91 -0.34
C THR A 216 10.71 23.21 0.24
N ALA A 217 11.74 22.51 -0.20
CA ALA A 217 13.10 22.79 0.25
C ALA A 217 13.65 24.09 -0.33
N TRP A 218 13.27 24.45 -1.57
CA TRP A 218 13.69 25.69 -2.22
C TRP A 218 13.17 26.92 -1.50
N GLU A 219 11.90 26.93 -1.11
CA GLU A 219 11.22 28.05 -0.46
C GLU A 219 11.54 28.19 1.03
N ASP A 220 12.09 27.16 1.67
CA ASP A 220 12.42 27.20 3.09
C ASP A 220 13.70 28.00 3.34
N ASP A 221 13.62 29.04 4.14
CA ASP A 221 14.77 29.89 4.49
C ASP A 221 15.73 29.18 5.47
N GLU A 222 15.18 28.38 6.40
CA GLU A 222 15.95 27.59 7.37
C GLU A 222 16.00 26.13 6.94
N LYS A 223 17.05 25.74 6.19
CA LYS A 223 17.15 24.38 5.66
C LYS A 223 17.19 23.33 6.77
N LEU A 224 16.27 22.38 6.68
CA LEU A 224 16.29 21.13 7.44
C LEU A 224 17.27 20.13 6.81
N ASP A 225 17.46 18.99 7.47
CA ASP A 225 18.14 17.88 6.84
C ASP A 225 17.35 17.39 5.60
N ALA A 226 18.05 17.05 4.50
CA ALA A 226 17.41 16.64 3.27
C ALA A 226 16.37 15.51 3.43
N ALA A 227 16.62 14.60 4.38
CA ALA A 227 15.71 13.50 4.68
C ALA A 227 14.38 13.97 5.31
N ASP A 228 14.37 15.11 6.03
CA ASP A 228 13.15 15.66 6.64
C ASP A 228 12.18 16.21 5.58
N TYR A 229 12.68 16.67 4.44
CA TYR A 229 11.85 17.03 3.27
C TYR A 229 11.37 15.81 2.47
N GLY A 230 11.76 14.61 2.86
CA GLY A 230 11.41 13.40 2.14
C GLY A 230 9.92 13.12 2.16
N ARG A 231 9.38 12.71 1.00
CA ARG A 231 7.94 12.47 0.84
C ARG A 231 7.65 11.28 -0.06
N TRP A 232 6.73 10.42 0.38
CA TRP A 232 6.07 9.44 -0.49
C TRP A 232 4.97 10.11 -1.29
N LEU A 233 4.93 9.88 -2.59
CA LEU A 233 3.84 10.34 -3.43
C LEU A 233 2.55 9.59 -3.06
N THR A 234 1.50 10.34 -2.75
CA THR A 234 0.20 9.78 -2.29
C THR A 234 -0.61 9.12 -3.38
N GLN A 235 -0.35 9.45 -4.64
CA GLN A 235 -1.00 8.87 -5.81
C GLN A 235 0.01 8.11 -6.65
N ALA A 236 -0.37 6.92 -7.10
CA ALA A 236 0.44 6.18 -8.04
C ALA A 236 0.52 6.89 -9.40
N TYR A 237 1.67 6.81 -10.06
CA TYR A 237 1.94 7.49 -11.33
C TYR A 237 2.49 6.55 -12.38
N LYS A 238 2.49 7.01 -13.63
CA LYS A 238 3.17 6.36 -14.77
C LYS A 238 4.19 7.32 -15.36
N LEU A 239 5.34 6.79 -15.75
CA LEU A 239 6.28 7.55 -16.59
C LEU A 239 5.67 7.74 -17.97
N THR A 240 6.03 8.84 -18.64
CA THR A 240 5.56 9.11 -20.01
C THR A 240 6.03 8.00 -20.94
N GLY A 241 5.08 7.37 -21.64
CA GLY A 241 5.35 6.26 -22.57
C GLY A 241 5.43 4.88 -21.91
N ASP A 242 5.22 4.80 -20.58
CA ASP A 242 5.22 3.53 -19.83
C ASP A 242 3.82 3.23 -19.28
N GLU A 243 3.45 1.96 -19.28
CA GLU A 243 2.17 1.48 -18.74
C GLU A 243 2.29 1.03 -17.28
N ARG A 244 3.50 0.83 -16.77
CA ARG A 244 3.74 0.39 -15.39
C ARG A 244 3.44 1.51 -14.41
N THR A 245 2.64 1.19 -13.41
CA THR A 245 2.25 2.11 -12.34
C THR A 245 3.20 1.97 -11.16
N ALA A 246 3.55 3.07 -10.51
CA ALA A 246 4.50 3.10 -9.41
C ALA A 246 4.13 4.13 -8.35
N ILE A 247 4.67 3.94 -7.14
CA ILE A 247 4.77 4.96 -6.10
C ILE A 247 6.24 5.39 -5.96
N ALA A 248 6.50 6.60 -5.53
CA ALA A 248 7.86 7.09 -5.32
C ALA A 248 8.03 7.78 -3.98
N TYR A 249 9.21 7.60 -3.40
CA TYR A 249 9.74 8.45 -2.35
C TYR A 249 10.83 9.35 -2.93
N SER A 250 10.82 10.61 -2.56
CA SER A 250 11.76 11.61 -3.05
C SER A 250 12.25 12.48 -1.91
N GLN A 251 13.50 12.91 -1.98
CA GLN A 251 14.07 13.95 -1.12
C GLN A 251 14.94 14.89 -1.91
N PRO A 252 15.07 16.16 -1.50
CA PRO A 252 15.94 17.13 -2.19
C PRO A 252 17.41 16.79 -2.01
N LEU A 253 18.24 17.25 -2.93
CA LEU A 253 19.67 17.32 -2.80
C LEU A 253 20.05 18.74 -2.40
N ILE A 254 20.68 18.87 -1.25
CA ILE A 254 21.04 20.15 -0.63
C ILE A 254 22.54 20.14 -0.34
N LEU A 255 23.25 21.14 -0.87
CA LEU A 255 24.66 21.35 -0.57
C LEU A 255 24.82 21.90 0.86
N PRO A 256 26.03 21.84 1.46
CA PRO A 256 26.27 22.35 2.83
C PRO A 256 26.04 23.85 3.01
N ASP A 257 26.05 24.63 1.91
CA ASP A 257 25.71 26.05 1.92
C ASP A 257 24.19 26.31 1.85
N GLY A 258 23.37 25.26 1.82
CA GLY A 258 21.92 25.34 1.73
C GLY A 258 21.37 25.38 0.28
N THR A 259 22.24 25.33 -0.73
CA THR A 259 21.78 25.33 -2.14
C THR A 259 21.07 24.04 -2.50
N VAL A 260 19.81 24.13 -2.91
CA VAL A 260 19.03 23.02 -3.46
C VAL A 260 19.33 22.89 -4.95
N TYR A 261 19.77 21.70 -5.41
CA TYR A 261 20.21 21.53 -6.80
C TYR A 261 19.61 20.31 -7.51
N GLY A 262 18.73 19.60 -6.84
CA GLY A 262 18.11 18.44 -7.46
C GLY A 262 17.29 17.63 -6.47
N VAL A 263 16.88 16.47 -6.93
CA VAL A 263 16.09 15.49 -6.17
C VAL A 263 16.65 14.10 -6.42
N ILE A 264 16.78 13.32 -5.35
CA ILE A 264 17.01 11.88 -5.41
C ILE A 264 15.81 11.15 -4.87
N GLY A 265 15.51 9.99 -5.42
CA GLY A 265 14.39 9.19 -4.91
C GLY A 265 14.42 7.75 -5.39
N VAL A 266 13.48 6.99 -4.86
CA VAL A 266 13.26 5.58 -5.20
C VAL A 266 11.83 5.37 -5.67
N GLU A 267 11.66 4.32 -6.45
CA GLU A 267 10.39 3.88 -7.00
C GLU A 267 10.06 2.48 -6.52
N ILE A 268 8.78 2.22 -6.26
CA ILE A 268 8.24 0.88 -6.08
C ILE A 268 7.10 0.69 -7.08
N LEU A 269 7.24 -0.23 -8.03
CA LEU A 269 6.15 -0.62 -8.92
C LEU A 269 4.98 -1.17 -8.11
N THR A 270 3.76 -0.79 -8.47
CA THR A 270 2.56 -1.26 -7.78
C THR A 270 2.44 -2.78 -7.85
N SER A 271 2.78 -3.39 -8.98
CA SER A 271 2.80 -4.84 -9.16
C SER A 271 3.77 -5.55 -8.20
N TYR A 272 4.94 -4.95 -7.92
CA TYR A 272 5.87 -5.48 -6.91
C TYR A 272 5.32 -5.30 -5.49
N LEU A 273 4.76 -4.13 -5.18
CA LEU A 273 4.18 -3.85 -3.88
C LEU A 273 2.98 -4.76 -3.57
N GLU A 274 2.15 -5.09 -4.56
CA GLU A 274 1.08 -6.07 -4.45
C GLU A 274 1.56 -7.44 -3.98
N THR A 275 2.73 -7.90 -4.46
CA THR A 275 3.32 -9.17 -4.00
C THR A 275 3.69 -9.15 -2.51
N LYS A 276 3.89 -7.96 -1.94
CA LYS A 276 4.18 -7.76 -0.51
C LYS A 276 2.92 -7.64 0.35
N MET A 277 1.74 -7.66 -0.27
CA MET A 277 0.42 -7.63 0.37
C MET A 277 -0.41 -8.88 -0.01
N PRO A 278 0.00 -10.10 0.42
CA PRO A 278 -0.72 -11.34 0.10
C PRO A 278 -2.07 -11.36 0.81
N TYR A 279 -3.10 -10.91 0.14
CA TYR A 279 -4.47 -10.78 0.67
C TYR A 279 -5.09 -12.11 1.10
N GLN A 280 -4.55 -13.23 0.62
CA GLN A 280 -4.98 -14.59 0.99
C GLN A 280 -4.82 -14.84 2.50
N GLU A 281 -3.91 -14.14 3.18
CA GLU A 281 -3.70 -14.26 4.62
C GLU A 281 -4.84 -13.66 5.46
N LEU A 282 -5.63 -12.75 4.90
CA LEU A 282 -6.73 -12.10 5.61
C LEU A 282 -7.86 -13.07 5.94
N GLN A 283 -8.04 -14.11 5.13
CA GLN A 283 -9.02 -15.16 5.38
C GLN A 283 -8.72 -16.43 4.57
N ASP A 284 -9.00 -17.61 5.13
CA ASP A 284 -9.02 -18.88 4.40
C ASP A 284 -9.98 -18.79 3.21
N GLY A 285 -9.45 -18.85 1.99
CA GLY A 285 -10.21 -18.76 0.74
C GLY A 285 -10.05 -17.48 -0.08
N GLY A 286 -9.16 -16.55 0.35
CA GLY A 286 -8.66 -15.48 -0.53
C GLY A 286 -9.65 -14.38 -0.88
N GLN A 287 -10.62 -14.07 -0.02
CA GLN A 287 -11.64 -13.04 -0.27
C GLN A 287 -11.44 -11.76 0.56
N GLY A 288 -10.23 -11.52 1.00
CA GLY A 288 -9.81 -10.26 1.63
C GLY A 288 -9.21 -9.31 0.61
N THR A 289 -9.11 -8.04 0.98
CA THR A 289 -8.44 -7.01 0.20
C THR A 289 -7.59 -6.16 1.11
N TYR A 290 -6.36 -5.90 0.72
CA TYR A 290 -5.54 -4.85 1.30
C TYR A 290 -5.69 -3.56 0.51
N LEU A 291 -5.78 -2.44 1.23
CA LEU A 291 -5.78 -1.11 0.68
C LEU A 291 -4.63 -0.33 1.32
N LEU A 292 -3.77 0.27 0.50
CA LEU A 292 -2.81 1.27 0.93
C LEU A 292 -3.41 2.64 0.68
N VAL A 293 -3.58 3.41 1.75
CA VAL A 293 -4.32 4.68 1.74
C VAL A 293 -3.48 5.77 2.38
N SER A 294 -3.52 6.96 1.84
CA SER A 294 -2.99 8.15 2.48
C SER A 294 -4.09 9.17 2.81
N THR A 295 -3.90 9.94 3.88
CA THR A 295 -4.87 10.95 4.34
C THR A 295 -4.17 12.03 5.16
N THR A 296 -4.68 13.25 5.09
CA THR A 296 -4.25 14.37 5.96
C THR A 296 -5.16 14.56 7.17
N SER A 297 -6.36 13.97 7.18
CA SER A 297 -7.41 14.24 8.18
C SER A 297 -8.00 12.98 8.82
N GLY A 298 -7.44 11.79 8.53
CA GLY A 298 -7.91 10.50 9.03
C GLY A 298 -9.03 9.86 8.20
N LEU A 299 -9.42 8.63 8.57
CA LEU A 299 -10.33 7.78 7.78
C LEU A 299 -11.78 8.29 7.65
N SER A 300 -12.16 9.28 8.42
CA SER A 300 -13.52 9.87 8.36
C SER A 300 -13.60 11.09 7.45
N ALA A 301 -12.50 11.47 6.83
CA ALA A 301 -12.41 12.68 6.02
C ALA A 301 -12.78 12.42 4.56
N PRO A 302 -13.25 13.44 3.84
CA PRO A 302 -13.52 13.38 2.41
C PRO A 302 -12.24 13.21 1.57
N GLU A 303 -11.04 13.32 2.15
CA GLU A 303 -9.75 13.28 1.48
C GLU A 303 -8.98 11.99 1.84
N LEU A 304 -9.52 10.88 1.39
CA LEU A 304 -8.80 9.61 1.36
C LEU A 304 -8.26 9.38 -0.04
N PHE A 305 -6.92 9.26 -0.14
CA PHE A 305 -6.28 8.90 -1.40
C PHE A 305 -5.97 7.41 -1.39
N LEU A 306 -6.62 6.65 -2.24
CA LEU A 306 -6.31 5.25 -2.45
C LEU A 306 -5.07 5.17 -3.35
N THR A 307 -3.99 4.63 -2.81
CA THR A 307 -2.72 4.48 -3.51
C THR A 307 -2.64 3.14 -4.25
N LEU A 308 -3.11 2.08 -3.60
CA LEU A 308 -3.03 0.71 -4.13
C LEU A 308 -4.08 -0.20 -3.49
N THR A 309 -4.61 -1.15 -4.28
CA THR A 309 -5.42 -2.28 -3.81
C THR A 309 -4.72 -3.59 -4.13
N ALA A 310 -4.80 -4.57 -3.24
CA ALA A 310 -4.36 -5.94 -3.47
C ALA A 310 -5.43 -6.93 -3.00
N GLY A 311 -5.98 -7.72 -3.90
CA GLY A 311 -6.99 -8.75 -3.62
C GLY A 311 -8.31 -8.56 -4.35
N ASP A 312 -9.19 -9.58 -4.24
CA ASP A 312 -10.45 -9.69 -4.98
C ASP A 312 -11.69 -9.45 -4.11
N GLY A 313 -11.50 -9.11 -2.84
CA GLY A 313 -12.59 -9.05 -1.85
C GLY A 313 -13.53 -7.85 -2.00
N LEU A 314 -13.02 -6.74 -2.50
CA LEU A 314 -13.77 -5.56 -2.93
C LEU A 314 -13.26 -5.24 -4.33
N ASP A 315 -14.13 -4.84 -5.23
CA ASP A 315 -13.82 -4.72 -6.65
C ASP A 315 -12.56 -3.86 -6.88
N ALA A 316 -11.45 -4.53 -7.27
CA ALA A 316 -10.11 -3.97 -7.33
C ALA A 316 -9.89 -3.02 -8.54
N ASN A 317 -10.85 -2.89 -9.43
CA ASN A 317 -10.78 -2.02 -10.61
C ASN A 317 -10.88 -0.52 -10.28
N VAL A 318 -10.68 -0.18 -9.02
CA VAL A 318 -10.95 1.15 -8.47
C VAL A 318 -9.89 2.18 -8.87
N ILE A 319 -8.65 1.75 -9.15
CA ILE A 319 -7.55 2.69 -9.48
C ILE A 319 -7.73 3.27 -10.89
N ASP A 320 -8.24 2.50 -11.83
CA ASP A 320 -8.46 2.95 -13.21
C ASP A 320 -9.77 3.75 -13.39
N ALA A 321 -10.76 3.54 -12.51
CA ALA A 321 -12.07 4.18 -12.60
C ALA A 321 -12.23 5.49 -11.82
N GLY A 322 -11.22 5.86 -11.01
CA GLY A 322 -11.32 6.94 -10.03
C GLY A 322 -12.20 6.53 -8.85
N VAL A 323 -11.64 6.48 -7.65
CA VAL A 323 -12.42 6.16 -6.44
C VAL A 323 -13.39 7.29 -6.16
N GLU A 324 -14.62 7.15 -6.59
CA GLU A 324 -15.64 8.17 -6.32
C GLU A 324 -16.01 8.22 -4.84
N LYS A 325 -15.84 7.13 -4.07
CA LYS A 325 -16.25 7.13 -2.66
C LYS A 325 -15.70 5.97 -1.85
N ILE A 326 -14.73 6.24 -1.02
CA ILE A 326 -14.41 5.39 0.12
C ILE A 326 -15.09 5.99 1.35
N THR A 327 -15.96 5.24 2.02
CA THR A 327 -16.52 5.67 3.30
C THR A 327 -16.13 4.69 4.39
N CYS A 328 -15.57 5.20 5.48
CA CYS A 328 -15.28 4.43 6.67
C CYS A 328 -16.29 4.80 7.77
N ARG A 329 -17.07 3.83 8.22
CA ARG A 329 -18.01 3.98 9.34
C ARG A 329 -17.43 3.27 10.55
N GLN A 330 -17.46 3.94 11.70
CA GLN A 330 -17.17 3.31 12.98
C GLN A 330 -18.50 3.08 13.73
N THR A 331 -18.76 1.82 14.08
CA THR A 331 -19.95 1.41 14.86
C THR A 331 -19.48 0.46 15.95
N ASP A 332 -19.84 0.74 17.21
CA ASP A 332 -19.48 -0.08 18.40
C ASP A 332 -17.97 -0.37 18.55
N GLY A 333 -17.13 0.62 18.18
CA GLY A 333 -15.66 0.47 18.20
C GLY A 333 -15.07 -0.30 17.02
N GLU A 334 -15.90 -0.82 16.12
CA GLU A 334 -15.51 -1.53 14.92
C GLU A 334 -15.56 -0.63 13.70
N ARG A 335 -14.64 -0.86 12.76
CA ARG A 335 -14.60 -0.10 11.51
C ARG A 335 -15.15 -0.94 10.36
N TRP A 336 -15.99 -0.30 9.56
CA TRP A 336 -16.60 -0.87 8.38
C TRP A 336 -16.28 0.02 7.19
N LEU A 337 -15.73 -0.57 6.15
CA LEU A 337 -15.37 0.15 4.93
C LEU A 337 -16.44 -0.15 3.86
N THR A 338 -16.93 0.89 3.24
CA THR A 338 -17.77 0.77 2.04
C THR A 338 -16.97 1.32 0.86
N LEU A 339 -16.81 0.49 -0.16
CA LEU A 339 -16.15 0.79 -1.40
C LEU A 339 -17.11 0.37 -2.53
N ASN A 340 -17.51 1.30 -3.39
CA ASN A 340 -18.43 1.05 -4.49
C ASN A 340 -19.65 0.19 -4.08
N ASP A 341 -20.38 0.62 -3.02
CA ASP A 341 -21.55 -0.07 -2.45
C ASP A 341 -21.32 -1.43 -1.77
N GLU A 342 -20.10 -1.96 -1.78
CA GLU A 342 -19.74 -3.14 -1.01
C GLU A 342 -19.21 -2.78 0.38
N THR A 343 -19.76 -3.42 1.41
CA THR A 343 -19.35 -3.16 2.80
C THR A 343 -18.63 -4.37 3.38
N GLY A 344 -17.45 -4.10 3.97
CA GLY A 344 -16.63 -5.10 4.65
C GLY A 344 -16.19 -4.63 6.05
N TYR A 345 -15.89 -5.59 6.91
CA TYR A 345 -15.16 -5.34 8.15
C TYR A 345 -13.74 -4.86 7.80
N ALA A 346 -13.29 -3.79 8.44
CA ALA A 346 -11.99 -3.19 8.16
C ALA A 346 -11.12 -3.12 9.41
N ALA A 347 -9.95 -3.74 9.34
CA ALA A 347 -8.85 -3.53 10.26
C ALA A 347 -7.91 -2.46 9.68
N VAL A 348 -7.51 -1.49 10.48
CA VAL A 348 -6.71 -0.35 10.05
C VAL A 348 -5.49 -0.20 10.92
N GLN A 349 -4.33 -0.02 10.30
CA GLN A 349 -3.06 0.22 10.97
C GLN A 349 -2.36 1.42 10.33
N ASN A 350 -1.76 2.27 11.17
CA ASN A 350 -0.91 3.37 10.70
C ASN A 350 0.44 2.82 10.23
N LEU A 351 1.00 3.49 9.23
CA LEU A 351 2.39 3.36 8.81
C LEU A 351 3.07 4.69 9.13
N ASP A 352 3.95 4.69 10.13
CA ASP A 352 4.66 5.88 10.57
C ASP A 352 5.92 6.04 9.71
N LEU A 353 5.80 6.81 8.62
CA LEU A 353 6.84 6.96 7.60
C LEU A 353 7.62 8.27 7.70
N TYR A 354 7.14 9.24 8.48
CA TYR A 354 7.75 10.58 8.57
C TYR A 354 8.22 10.91 9.97
N SER A 355 9.30 11.67 10.07
CA SER A 355 9.72 12.30 11.33
C SER A 355 8.69 13.36 11.75
N ARG A 356 8.66 13.69 13.05
CA ARG A 356 7.72 14.71 13.57
C ARG A 356 7.99 16.12 13.03
N ASN A 357 9.21 16.38 12.60
CA ASN A 357 9.65 17.70 12.13
C ASN A 357 9.50 17.81 10.60
N ALA A 358 9.19 16.74 9.92
CA ALA A 358 9.02 16.73 8.47
C ALA A 358 7.86 17.65 8.04
N PRO A 359 8.02 18.48 6.99
CA PRO A 359 6.93 19.31 6.45
C PRO A 359 5.67 18.51 6.09
N PHE A 360 5.84 17.23 5.76
CA PHE A 360 4.77 16.31 5.36
C PHE A 360 4.29 15.41 6.51
N SER A 361 4.63 15.68 7.76
CA SER A 361 4.26 14.87 8.94
C SER A 361 2.74 14.79 9.21
N ASN A 362 1.95 15.69 8.62
CA ASN A 362 0.49 15.64 8.63
C ASN A 362 -0.10 14.60 7.68
N GLU A 363 0.65 14.13 6.69
CA GLU A 363 0.25 13.04 5.81
C GLU A 363 0.40 11.71 6.55
N LYS A 364 -0.70 10.99 6.70
CA LYS A 364 -0.72 9.68 7.35
C LYS A 364 -0.93 8.59 6.31
N TRP A 365 -0.12 7.57 6.41
CA TRP A 365 -0.24 6.37 5.61
C TRP A 365 -0.89 5.27 6.42
N LEU A 366 -1.82 4.56 5.82
CA LEU A 366 -2.63 3.55 6.47
C LEU A 366 -2.65 2.28 5.62
N LEU A 367 -2.46 1.15 6.28
CA LEU A 367 -2.82 -0.14 5.71
C LEU A 367 -4.19 -0.55 6.23
N VAL A 368 -5.11 -0.81 5.32
CA VAL A 368 -6.45 -1.31 5.62
C VAL A 368 -6.57 -2.71 5.07
N GLY A 369 -6.89 -3.68 5.93
CA GLY A 369 -7.31 -5.01 5.51
C GLY A 369 -8.81 -5.14 5.66
N THR A 370 -9.52 -5.47 4.59
CA THR A 370 -10.97 -5.60 4.62
C THR A 370 -11.43 -6.98 4.17
N VAL A 371 -12.50 -7.46 4.81
CA VAL A 371 -13.15 -8.73 4.50
C VAL A 371 -14.64 -8.51 4.40
N ARG A 372 -15.29 -9.01 3.35
CA ARG A 372 -16.75 -8.86 3.15
C ARG A 372 -17.53 -9.39 4.35
N SER A 373 -18.56 -8.65 4.76
CA SER A 373 -19.43 -9.03 5.88
C SER A 373 -20.05 -10.41 5.70
N SER A 374 -20.48 -10.76 4.47
CA SER A 374 -21.09 -12.04 4.16
C SER A 374 -20.17 -13.24 4.42
N ILE A 375 -18.86 -13.02 4.31
CA ILE A 375 -17.84 -14.04 4.47
C ILE A 375 -17.39 -14.12 5.93
N LEU A 376 -17.19 -12.98 6.58
CA LEU A 376 -16.83 -12.91 7.98
C LEU A 376 -17.86 -13.67 8.85
N PHE A 377 -19.16 -13.60 8.49
CA PHE A 377 -20.26 -14.27 9.18
C PHE A 377 -20.57 -15.69 8.66
N ARG A 378 -19.87 -16.17 7.64
CA ARG A 378 -20.13 -17.51 7.08
C ARG A 378 -19.90 -18.62 8.10
N PHE A 379 -18.87 -18.50 8.92
CA PHE A 379 -18.59 -19.44 10.02
C PHE A 379 -19.67 -19.42 11.12
N ALA A 380 -20.33 -18.29 11.33
CA ALA A 380 -21.40 -18.19 12.33
C ALA A 380 -22.73 -18.80 11.85
N ARG A 381 -22.89 -19.06 10.55
CA ARG A 381 -24.12 -19.64 9.95
C ARG A 381 -24.01 -21.14 9.64
N THR A 382 -22.83 -21.72 9.66
CA THR A 382 -22.60 -23.14 9.31
C THR A 382 -22.52 -24.06 10.55
N VAL A 383 -22.64 -23.51 11.74
CA VAL A 383 -22.84 -24.20 13.03
C VAL A 383 -24.28 -24.01 13.51
#